data_1412fb9631907a9482528b42a5b92178
#
_entry.id   1412fb9631907a9482528b42a5b92178
#
_cell.length_a   1.000
_cell.length_b   1.000
_cell.length_c   1.000
_cell.angle_alpha   90.00
_cell.angle_beta   90.00
_cell.angle_gamma   90.00
#
_symmetry.space_group_name_H-M   'P 1'
#
loop_
_entity.id
_entity.type
_entity.pdbx_description
1 polymer ?
#
loop_
_entity_poly.entity_id
_entity_poly.type
_entity_poly.pdbx_seq_one_letter_code
_entity_poly.pdbx_strand_id
1 'polypeptide(L)'
;MRDIVLGHVPRDRAIRVLDIGCGTGSLLFRLADRLPSAVLVGIDISPANIQAANQHRAARASTARLQFEAADYLEYRAEPFDAIVTDGVLHLMPGETTALVRKLAGDLRDGGVLVCTMPFDCAYNTMFAVVRRALRAVRFPWLDRRILQIARLVHRGDMDDDSLRERVDYMYIPPERMMGEQLAGCFASAGLQRAAEYPMNSTSPSQLKHGVTIFVRGAVSS
;
A
#
# COMPACT_ATOMS: atom_id res chain seq x y z
N MET A 1 -3.29 -5.01 -9.57
CA MET A 1 -2.11 -5.23 -8.68
C MET A 1 -1.43 -6.58 -8.95
N ARG A 2 -2.08 -7.75 -8.69
CA ARG A 2 -1.47 -9.08 -8.86
C ARG A 2 -0.69 -9.25 -10.18
N ASP A 3 -1.34 -8.99 -11.32
CA ASP A 3 -0.74 -9.25 -12.64
C ASP A 3 0.41 -8.26 -12.94
N ILE A 4 0.33 -7.05 -12.40
CA ILE A 4 1.42 -6.07 -12.45
C ILE A 4 2.63 -6.59 -11.67
N VAL A 5 2.44 -7.04 -10.44
CA VAL A 5 3.53 -7.63 -9.62
C VAL A 5 4.15 -8.82 -10.36
N LEU A 6 3.31 -9.76 -10.83
CA LEU A 6 3.78 -10.94 -11.56
C LEU A 6 4.52 -10.62 -12.85
N GLY A 7 4.24 -9.49 -13.49
CA GLY A 7 4.94 -9.02 -14.68
C GLY A 7 6.34 -8.47 -14.43
N HIS A 8 6.68 -8.15 -13.17
CA HIS A 8 7.92 -7.46 -12.82
C HIS A 8 8.81 -8.22 -11.83
N VAL A 9 8.38 -9.40 -11.37
CA VAL A 9 9.19 -10.24 -10.47
C VAL A 9 9.73 -11.47 -11.21
N PRO A 10 10.95 -11.94 -10.86
CA PRO A 10 11.49 -13.19 -11.37
C PRO A 10 10.57 -14.39 -11.02
N ARG A 11 10.41 -15.33 -11.96
CA ARG A 11 9.60 -16.55 -11.75
C ARG A 11 10.41 -17.83 -11.84
N ASP A 12 11.65 -17.73 -12.28
CA ASP A 12 12.60 -18.82 -12.54
C ASP A 12 13.42 -19.19 -11.29
N ARG A 13 13.30 -18.44 -10.23
CA ARG A 13 14.01 -18.65 -8.96
C ARG A 13 13.13 -18.39 -7.75
N ALA A 14 13.55 -18.84 -6.58
CA ALA A 14 12.95 -18.46 -5.31
C ALA A 14 13.19 -16.96 -5.04
N ILE A 15 12.11 -16.26 -4.70
CA ILE A 15 12.13 -14.82 -4.38
C ILE A 15 11.51 -14.56 -3.03
N ARG A 16 11.87 -13.43 -2.43
CA ARG A 16 11.24 -12.88 -1.22
C ARG A 16 10.42 -11.65 -1.57
N VAL A 17 9.17 -11.64 -1.19
CA VAL A 17 8.25 -10.53 -1.44
C VAL A 17 7.72 -9.99 -0.12
N LEU A 18 7.78 -8.70 0.09
CA LEU A 18 7.13 -7.99 1.20
C LEU A 18 5.89 -7.24 0.70
N ASP A 19 4.78 -7.41 1.40
CA ASP A 19 3.56 -6.61 1.22
C ASP A 19 3.37 -5.71 2.43
N ILE A 20 3.55 -4.40 2.24
CA ILE A 20 3.43 -3.40 3.30
C ILE A 20 2.00 -2.90 3.36
N GLY A 21 1.35 -3.07 4.52
CA GLY A 21 -0.08 -2.81 4.70
C GLY A 21 -0.90 -3.89 4.03
N CYS A 22 -0.55 -5.15 4.28
CA CYS A 22 -1.12 -6.31 3.61
C CYS A 22 -2.61 -6.56 3.92
N GLY A 23 -3.18 -5.87 4.91
CA GLY A 23 -4.53 -6.10 5.38
C GLY A 23 -4.75 -7.57 5.76
N THR A 24 -5.82 -8.16 5.25
CA THR A 24 -6.14 -9.58 5.46
C THR A 24 -5.38 -10.55 4.54
N GLY A 25 -4.33 -10.08 3.84
CA GLY A 25 -3.43 -10.90 3.03
C GLY A 25 -3.93 -11.24 1.62
N SER A 26 -4.99 -10.63 1.14
CA SER A 26 -5.63 -10.95 -0.15
C SER A 26 -4.69 -10.97 -1.34
N LEU A 27 -3.73 -10.04 -1.41
CA LEU A 27 -2.76 -9.99 -2.50
C LEU A 27 -1.79 -11.16 -2.41
N LEU A 28 -1.22 -11.41 -1.22
CA LEU A 28 -0.24 -12.47 -1.01
C LEU A 28 -0.83 -13.86 -1.25
N PHE A 29 -2.08 -14.10 -0.89
CA PHE A 29 -2.73 -15.36 -1.23
C PHE A 29 -2.82 -15.59 -2.75
N ARG A 30 -3.14 -14.54 -3.51
CA ARG A 30 -3.19 -14.61 -4.99
C ARG A 30 -1.80 -14.73 -5.64
N LEU A 31 -0.76 -14.21 -4.97
CA LEU A 31 0.63 -14.39 -5.42
C LEU A 31 1.13 -15.80 -5.09
N ALA A 32 0.78 -16.37 -3.93
CA ALA A 32 1.16 -17.72 -3.53
C ALA A 32 0.72 -18.77 -4.55
N ASP A 33 -0.48 -18.61 -5.13
CA ASP A 33 -1.00 -19.51 -6.16
C ASP A 33 -0.16 -19.49 -7.47
N ARG A 34 0.65 -18.45 -7.68
CA ARG A 34 1.45 -18.22 -8.90
C ARG A 34 2.95 -18.27 -8.69
N LEU A 35 3.39 -18.19 -7.44
CA LEU A 35 4.79 -18.16 -7.03
C LEU A 35 5.03 -19.22 -5.94
N PRO A 36 4.91 -20.51 -6.25
CA PRO A 36 4.93 -21.56 -5.22
C PRO A 36 6.26 -21.67 -4.47
N SER A 37 7.36 -21.17 -5.06
CA SER A 37 8.69 -21.17 -4.43
C SER A 37 9.02 -19.88 -3.68
N ALA A 38 8.15 -18.86 -3.72
CA ALA A 38 8.40 -17.57 -3.09
C ALA A 38 8.18 -17.63 -1.57
N VAL A 39 8.97 -16.85 -0.85
CA VAL A 39 8.70 -16.46 0.53
C VAL A 39 7.93 -15.15 0.52
N LEU A 40 6.69 -15.18 0.97
CA LEU A 40 5.76 -14.06 0.94
C LEU A 40 5.51 -13.57 2.37
N VAL A 41 5.88 -12.34 2.65
CA VAL A 41 5.75 -11.72 3.97
C VAL A 41 4.77 -10.56 3.87
N GLY A 42 3.74 -10.56 4.69
CA GLY A 42 2.80 -9.46 4.83
C GLY A 42 2.94 -8.81 6.20
N ILE A 43 3.06 -7.51 6.23
CA ILE A 43 3.00 -6.73 7.47
C ILE A 43 1.86 -5.73 7.43
N ASP A 44 1.22 -5.53 8.57
CA ASP A 44 0.18 -4.53 8.76
C ASP A 44 0.25 -3.99 10.18
N ILE A 45 -0.06 -2.72 10.37
CA ILE A 45 -0.06 -2.11 11.70
C ILE A 45 -1.26 -2.59 12.55
N SER A 46 -2.30 -3.11 11.91
CA SER A 46 -3.51 -3.61 12.56
C SER A 46 -3.37 -5.07 12.99
N PRO A 47 -3.31 -5.38 14.30
CA PRO A 47 -3.31 -6.77 14.78
C PRO A 47 -4.55 -7.56 14.35
N ALA A 48 -5.70 -6.89 14.20
CA ALA A 48 -6.96 -7.52 13.75
C ALA A 48 -6.85 -8.00 12.29
N ASN A 49 -6.26 -7.19 11.40
CA ASN A 49 -6.00 -7.58 10.02
C ASN A 49 -5.07 -8.80 9.97
N ILE A 50 -4.01 -8.81 10.76
CA ILE A 50 -3.04 -9.92 10.81
C ILE A 50 -3.66 -11.18 11.40
N GLN A 51 -4.51 -11.04 12.41
CA GLN A 51 -5.26 -12.18 12.94
C GLN A 51 -6.15 -12.81 11.85
N ALA A 52 -6.90 -12.00 11.09
CA ALA A 52 -7.72 -12.47 9.98
C ALA A 52 -6.86 -13.12 8.87
N ALA A 53 -5.73 -12.51 8.51
CA ALA A 53 -4.80 -13.07 7.53
C ALA A 53 -4.28 -14.46 7.96
N ASN A 54 -3.92 -14.62 9.24
CA ASN A 54 -3.46 -15.90 9.79
C ASN A 54 -4.57 -16.95 9.84
N GLN A 55 -5.82 -16.57 10.13
CA GLN A 55 -6.98 -17.46 10.03
C GLN A 55 -7.21 -17.93 8.59
N HIS A 56 -7.18 -17.03 7.63
CA HIS A 56 -7.28 -17.37 6.20
C HIS A 56 -6.13 -18.27 5.74
N ARG A 57 -4.91 -18.04 6.25
CA ARG A 57 -3.76 -18.90 5.98
C ARG A 57 -3.97 -20.32 6.51
N ALA A 58 -4.43 -20.46 7.75
CA ALA A 58 -4.65 -21.76 8.38
C ALA A 58 -5.71 -22.62 7.66
N ALA A 59 -6.67 -21.97 6.99
CA ALA A 59 -7.71 -22.63 6.22
C ALA A 59 -7.24 -23.12 4.82
N ARG A 60 -5.99 -22.83 4.41
CA ARG A 60 -5.45 -23.19 3.09
C ARG A 60 -4.39 -24.29 3.19
N ALA A 61 -4.45 -25.27 2.29
CA ALA A 61 -3.58 -26.46 2.32
C ALA A 61 -2.11 -26.20 1.86
N SER A 62 -1.80 -25.06 1.25
CA SER A 62 -0.49 -24.82 0.58
C SER A 62 0.06 -23.43 0.84
N THR A 63 0.39 -23.12 2.10
CA THR A 63 0.86 -21.77 2.44
C THR A 63 2.11 -21.77 3.33
N ALA A 64 2.93 -22.81 3.25
CA ALA A 64 4.10 -22.98 4.13
C ALA A 64 5.11 -21.80 4.09
N ARG A 65 5.05 -20.96 3.05
CA ARG A 65 5.95 -19.81 2.89
C ARG A 65 5.26 -18.45 3.02
N LEU A 66 3.99 -18.43 3.46
CA LEU A 66 3.27 -17.21 3.80
C LEU A 66 3.47 -16.89 5.28
N GLN A 67 3.89 -15.66 5.56
CA GLN A 67 4.07 -15.12 6.91
C GLN A 67 3.32 -13.81 7.04
N PHE A 68 2.62 -13.61 8.16
CA PHE A 68 1.92 -12.37 8.46
C PHE A 68 2.29 -11.90 9.86
N GLU A 69 2.68 -10.63 9.99
CA GLU A 69 3.17 -10.04 11.22
C GLU A 69 2.55 -8.66 11.45
N ALA A 70 2.11 -8.41 12.69
CA ALA A 70 1.66 -7.07 13.10
C ALA A 70 2.89 -6.21 13.38
N ALA A 71 3.19 -5.26 12.50
CA ALA A 71 4.38 -4.43 12.61
C ALA A 71 4.19 -3.06 11.96
N ASP A 72 4.83 -2.05 12.52
CA ASP A 72 5.07 -0.78 11.86
C ASP A 72 6.24 -0.93 10.88
N TYR A 73 6.00 -0.64 9.61
CA TYR A 73 7.04 -0.73 8.59
C TYR A 73 8.28 0.12 8.90
N LEU A 74 8.10 1.28 9.50
CA LEU A 74 9.22 2.17 9.82
C LEU A 74 10.20 1.55 10.82
N GLU A 75 9.69 0.68 11.70
CA GLU A 75 10.49 -0.06 12.70
C GLU A 75 10.86 -1.48 12.26
N TYR A 76 10.16 -2.00 11.25
CA TYR A 76 10.36 -3.36 10.74
C TYR A 76 11.77 -3.56 10.16
N ARG A 77 12.38 -4.69 10.49
CA ARG A 77 13.72 -5.08 10.02
C ARG A 77 13.70 -6.54 9.57
N ALA A 78 14.23 -6.77 8.36
CA ALA A 78 14.36 -8.12 7.78
C ALA A 78 15.50 -8.14 6.77
N GLU A 79 15.87 -9.33 6.32
CA GLU A 79 16.73 -9.51 5.16
C GLU A 79 16.09 -8.87 3.91
N PRO A 80 16.87 -8.27 3.00
CA PRO A 80 16.36 -7.58 1.83
C PRO A 80 15.47 -8.46 0.95
N PHE A 81 14.49 -7.82 0.31
CA PHE A 81 13.49 -8.45 -0.53
C PHE A 81 13.81 -8.30 -2.03
N ASP A 82 13.37 -9.26 -2.84
CA ASP A 82 13.40 -9.15 -4.29
C ASP A 82 12.28 -8.25 -4.82
N ALA A 83 11.17 -8.16 -4.08
CA ALA A 83 10.10 -7.23 -4.38
C ALA A 83 9.45 -6.71 -3.09
N ILE A 84 9.09 -5.43 -3.11
CA ILE A 84 8.23 -4.80 -2.11
C ILE A 84 6.97 -4.32 -2.82
N VAL A 85 5.82 -4.64 -2.25
CA VAL A 85 4.52 -4.19 -2.75
C VAL A 85 3.83 -3.37 -1.67
N THR A 86 3.13 -2.32 -2.08
CA THR A 86 2.31 -1.53 -1.17
C THR A 86 1.13 -0.94 -1.92
N ASP A 87 -0.07 -1.25 -1.46
CA ASP A 87 -1.31 -0.82 -2.12
C ASP A 87 -2.03 0.24 -1.29
N GLY A 88 -1.80 1.50 -1.67
CA GLY A 88 -2.49 2.63 -1.05
C GLY A 88 -2.06 2.97 0.38
N VAL A 89 -0.86 2.60 0.81
CA VAL A 89 -0.38 2.79 2.18
C VAL A 89 0.71 3.85 2.31
N LEU A 90 1.67 3.90 1.38
CA LEU A 90 2.83 4.80 1.48
C LEU A 90 2.47 6.28 1.64
N HIS A 91 1.38 6.71 1.03
CA HIS A 91 0.92 8.10 1.11
C HIS A 91 0.28 8.46 2.46
N LEU A 92 -0.01 7.46 3.30
CA LEU A 92 -0.58 7.65 4.64
C LEU A 92 0.48 7.56 5.75
N MET A 93 1.66 7.01 5.44
CA MET A 93 2.72 6.85 6.44
C MET A 93 3.22 8.20 6.94
N PRO A 94 3.36 8.40 8.26
CA PRO A 94 3.92 9.63 8.81
C PRO A 94 5.44 9.70 8.55
N GLY A 95 6.01 10.89 8.81
CA GLY A 95 7.44 11.08 8.82
C GLY A 95 8.03 11.63 7.53
N GLU A 96 9.36 11.72 7.54
CA GLU A 96 10.12 12.39 6.51
C GLU A 96 10.23 11.49 5.27
N THR A 97 9.91 12.07 4.10
CA THR A 97 9.83 11.33 2.83
C THR A 97 11.16 10.68 2.44
N THR A 98 12.27 11.39 2.61
CA THR A 98 13.60 10.89 2.23
C THR A 98 14.00 9.69 3.10
N ALA A 99 13.67 9.70 4.40
CA ALA A 99 13.93 8.59 5.30
C ALA A 99 13.14 7.34 4.89
N LEU A 100 11.84 7.50 4.58
CA LEU A 100 10.99 6.41 4.09
C LEU A 100 11.52 5.82 2.79
N VAL A 101 11.87 6.66 1.83
CA VAL A 101 12.36 6.23 0.52
C VAL A 101 13.71 5.53 0.62
N ARG A 102 14.63 6.03 1.48
CA ARG A 102 15.90 5.34 1.76
C ARG A 102 15.69 3.97 2.41
N LYS A 103 14.72 3.87 3.32
CA LYS A 103 14.38 2.58 3.92
C LYS A 103 13.86 1.61 2.87
N LEU A 104 12.93 2.03 2.01
CA LEU A 104 12.42 1.20 0.89
C LEU A 104 13.56 0.72 -0.01
N ALA A 105 14.48 1.61 -0.36
CA ALA A 105 15.66 1.25 -1.14
C ALA A 105 16.56 0.26 -0.40
N GLY A 106 16.81 0.48 0.90
CA GLY A 106 17.64 -0.41 1.73
C GLY A 106 17.05 -1.80 1.93
N ASP A 107 15.73 -1.91 2.00
CA ASP A 107 15.02 -3.17 2.18
C ASP A 107 14.85 -3.98 0.88
N LEU A 108 15.20 -3.40 -0.28
CA LEU A 108 15.24 -4.12 -1.55
C LEU A 108 16.65 -4.63 -1.85
N ARG A 109 16.78 -5.75 -2.53
CA ARG A 109 18.03 -6.22 -3.15
C ARG A 109 18.34 -5.39 -4.38
N ASP A 110 19.59 -5.40 -4.82
CA ASP A 110 19.98 -4.83 -6.10
C ASP A 110 19.20 -5.50 -7.24
N GLY A 111 18.64 -4.70 -8.13
CA GLY A 111 17.68 -5.17 -9.14
C GLY A 111 16.29 -5.50 -8.60
N GLY A 112 16.06 -5.32 -7.30
CA GLY A 112 14.75 -5.52 -6.67
C GLY A 112 13.73 -4.49 -7.12
N VAL A 113 12.44 -4.84 -6.99
CA VAL A 113 11.33 -4.07 -7.54
C VAL A 113 10.43 -3.55 -6.43
N LEU A 114 10.13 -2.26 -6.44
CA LEU A 114 9.04 -1.66 -5.66
C LEU A 114 7.82 -1.45 -6.56
N VAL A 115 6.69 -2.01 -6.17
CA VAL A 115 5.38 -1.78 -6.79
C VAL A 115 4.51 -1.02 -5.80
N CYS A 116 4.21 0.24 -6.07
CA CYS A 116 3.43 1.05 -5.15
C CYS A 116 2.22 1.71 -5.82
N THR A 117 1.06 1.64 -5.15
CA THR A 117 -0.12 2.41 -5.52
C THR A 117 -0.14 3.69 -4.69
N MET A 118 -0.18 4.83 -5.36
CA MET A 118 -0.21 6.14 -4.70
C MET A 118 -1.14 7.11 -5.42
N PRO A 119 -1.68 8.12 -4.72
CA PRO A 119 -2.37 9.22 -5.38
C PRO A 119 -1.39 10.04 -6.22
N PHE A 120 -1.83 10.45 -7.41
CA PHE A 120 -1.07 11.36 -8.27
C PHE A 120 -1.04 12.78 -7.69
N ASP A 121 0.06 13.50 -7.94
CA ASP A 121 0.12 14.95 -7.74
C ASP A 121 -0.62 15.65 -8.90
N CYS A 122 -1.87 16.02 -8.65
CA CYS A 122 -2.72 16.73 -9.58
C CYS A 122 -3.67 17.66 -8.83
N ALA A 123 -4.17 18.70 -9.52
CA ALA A 123 -5.05 19.70 -8.92
C ALA A 123 -6.28 19.11 -8.20
N TYR A 124 -6.85 18.04 -8.73
CA TYR A 124 -7.96 17.32 -8.11
C TYR A 124 -7.57 16.71 -6.75
N ASN A 125 -6.46 15.96 -6.69
CA ASN A 125 -5.99 15.34 -5.45
C ASN A 125 -5.52 16.38 -4.44
N THR A 126 -4.89 17.46 -4.89
CA THR A 126 -4.48 18.59 -4.05
C THR A 126 -5.69 19.25 -3.40
N MET A 127 -6.76 19.51 -4.16
CA MET A 127 -8.02 20.02 -3.60
C MET A 127 -8.58 19.06 -2.54
N PHE A 128 -8.63 17.76 -2.82
CA PHE A 128 -9.09 16.77 -1.86
C PHE A 128 -8.23 16.72 -0.60
N ALA A 129 -6.90 16.84 -0.73
CA ALA A 129 -6.01 16.89 0.42
C ALA A 129 -6.30 18.11 1.31
N VAL A 130 -6.55 19.29 0.71
CA VAL A 130 -6.93 20.50 1.44
C VAL A 130 -8.26 20.29 2.17
N VAL A 131 -9.28 19.77 1.47
CA VAL A 131 -10.58 19.47 2.06
C VAL A 131 -10.46 18.50 3.24
N ARG A 132 -9.69 17.42 3.09
CA ARG A 132 -9.45 16.45 4.17
C ARG A 132 -8.74 17.05 5.37
N ARG A 133 -7.74 17.95 5.14
CA ARG A 133 -7.08 18.70 6.23
C ARG A 133 -8.06 19.61 6.97
N ALA A 134 -8.91 20.34 6.23
CA ALA A 134 -9.94 21.17 6.83
C ALA A 134 -10.96 20.35 7.63
N LEU A 135 -11.46 19.25 7.07
CA LEU A 135 -12.38 18.33 7.76
C LEU A 135 -11.75 17.76 9.03
N ARG A 136 -10.46 17.37 8.97
CA ARG A 136 -9.72 16.88 10.16
C ARG A 136 -9.64 17.93 11.26
N ALA A 137 -9.42 19.20 10.90
CA ALA A 137 -9.33 20.31 11.86
C ALA A 137 -10.68 20.63 12.53
N VAL A 138 -11.80 20.37 11.84
CA VAL A 138 -13.17 20.64 12.34
C VAL A 138 -13.95 19.36 12.60
N ARG A 139 -13.26 18.25 12.90
CA ARG A 139 -13.89 16.96 13.17
C ARG A 139 -14.71 17.03 14.47
N PHE A 140 -16.02 16.89 14.35
CA PHE A 140 -16.96 16.82 15.47
C PHE A 140 -17.77 15.51 15.41
N PRO A 141 -18.15 14.92 16.55
CA PRO A 141 -18.92 13.66 16.58
C PRO A 141 -20.27 13.71 15.84
N TRP A 142 -20.88 14.89 15.71
CA TRP A 142 -22.10 15.06 14.95
C TRP A 142 -21.86 14.97 13.44
N LEU A 143 -20.68 15.42 12.94
CA LEU A 143 -20.30 15.36 11.54
C LEU A 143 -20.06 13.90 11.13
N ASP A 144 -19.33 13.13 11.94
CA ASP A 144 -19.12 11.69 11.71
C ASP A 144 -20.44 10.95 11.59
N ARG A 145 -21.41 11.26 12.47
CA ARG A 145 -22.75 10.66 12.41
C ARG A 145 -23.48 11.00 11.10
N ARG A 146 -23.38 12.23 10.61
CA ARG A 146 -24.00 12.65 9.34
C ARG A 146 -23.32 11.98 8.14
N ILE A 147 -21.99 11.92 8.12
CA ILE A 147 -21.24 11.25 7.04
C ILE A 147 -21.59 9.75 7.02
N LEU A 148 -21.66 9.08 8.18
CA LEU A 148 -22.08 7.68 8.27
C LEU A 148 -23.52 7.47 7.77
N GLN A 149 -24.44 8.37 8.08
CA GLN A 149 -25.81 8.28 7.56
C GLN A 149 -25.84 8.36 6.04
N ILE A 150 -25.08 9.30 5.45
CA ILE A 150 -24.98 9.46 3.99
C ILE A 150 -24.28 8.23 3.38
N ALA A 151 -23.20 7.73 3.99
CA ALA A 151 -22.49 6.55 3.51
C ALA A 151 -23.40 5.31 3.49
N ARG A 152 -24.22 5.09 4.52
CA ARG A 152 -25.23 4.02 4.56
C ARG A 152 -26.27 4.15 3.45
N LEU A 153 -26.69 5.38 3.11
CA LEU A 153 -27.64 5.62 2.02
C LEU A 153 -27.04 5.34 0.64
N VAL A 154 -25.75 5.67 0.47
CA VAL A 154 -25.02 5.49 -0.81
C VAL A 154 -24.63 4.02 -1.02
N HIS A 155 -24.21 3.33 0.04
CA HIS A 155 -23.75 1.94 0.00
C HIS A 155 -24.79 0.93 0.50
N ARG A 156 -26.06 1.13 0.17
CA ARG A 156 -27.20 0.31 0.62
C ARG A 156 -26.90 -1.20 0.56
N GLY A 157 -26.45 -1.78 1.67
CA GLY A 157 -26.37 -3.24 1.85
C GLY A 157 -25.06 -3.91 1.39
N ASP A 158 -24.15 -3.19 0.71
CA ASP A 158 -22.91 -3.78 0.19
C ASP A 158 -21.77 -3.82 1.21
N MET A 159 -21.93 -3.15 2.35
CA MET A 159 -20.87 -3.03 3.37
C MET A 159 -21.46 -3.06 4.77
N ASP A 160 -20.75 -3.73 5.69
CA ASP A 160 -21.06 -3.68 7.11
C ASP A 160 -20.71 -2.34 7.76
N ASP A 161 -21.28 -2.08 8.94
CA ASP A 161 -21.14 -0.80 9.66
C ASP A 161 -19.70 -0.50 10.08
N ASP A 162 -18.89 -1.52 10.36
CA ASP A 162 -17.50 -1.34 10.80
C ASP A 162 -16.61 -0.95 9.61
N SER A 163 -16.80 -1.57 8.46
CA SER A 163 -16.17 -1.17 7.21
C SER A 163 -16.55 0.25 6.78
N LEU A 164 -17.81 0.67 7.02
CA LEU A 164 -18.24 2.04 6.75
C LEU A 164 -17.60 3.05 7.68
N ARG A 165 -17.45 2.74 8.97
CA ARG A 165 -16.77 3.60 9.95
C ARG A 165 -15.29 3.76 9.60
N GLU A 166 -14.61 2.68 9.27
CA GLU A 166 -13.22 2.70 8.83
C GLU A 166 -13.05 3.60 7.60
N ARG A 167 -13.95 3.52 6.60
CA ARG A 167 -13.93 4.42 5.44
C ARG A 167 -14.15 5.89 5.82
N VAL A 168 -15.03 6.18 6.77
CA VAL A 168 -15.22 7.55 7.27
C VAL A 168 -13.93 8.06 7.90
N ASP A 169 -13.24 7.24 8.69
CA ASP A 169 -11.95 7.61 9.28
C ASP A 169 -10.89 7.91 8.21
N TYR A 170 -10.82 7.11 7.15
CA TYR A 170 -9.94 7.38 6.00
C TYR A 170 -10.24 8.71 5.29
N MET A 171 -11.48 9.19 5.30
CA MET A 171 -11.82 10.51 4.72
C MET A 171 -11.18 11.70 5.45
N TYR A 172 -10.78 11.52 6.70
CA TYR A 172 -10.10 12.54 7.51
C TYR A 172 -8.58 12.46 7.43
N ILE A 173 -8.03 11.45 6.76
CA ILE A 173 -6.57 11.30 6.62
C ILE A 173 -6.16 11.93 5.28
N PRO A 174 -5.53 13.13 5.29
CA PRO A 174 -4.97 13.68 4.07
C PRO A 174 -3.75 12.85 3.64
N PRO A 175 -3.48 12.73 2.34
CA PRO A 175 -2.23 12.13 1.90
C PRO A 175 -1.05 12.99 2.37
N GLU A 176 -0.04 12.35 2.97
CA GLU A 176 1.21 13.00 3.37
C GLU A 176 2.10 13.28 2.15
N ARG A 177 1.96 12.45 1.11
CA ARG A 177 2.70 12.57 -0.14
C ARG A 177 1.88 12.10 -1.34
N MET A 178 2.18 12.65 -2.50
CA MET A 178 1.54 12.29 -3.77
C MET A 178 2.62 12.03 -4.83
N MET A 179 2.35 11.11 -5.76
CA MET A 179 3.27 10.77 -6.83
C MET A 179 3.31 11.88 -7.88
N GLY A 180 4.43 12.58 -7.93
CA GLY A 180 4.76 13.62 -8.88
C GLY A 180 6.28 13.68 -9.08
N GLU A 181 6.78 14.63 -9.86
CA GLU A 181 8.20 14.73 -10.19
C GLU A 181 9.09 14.92 -8.95
N GLN A 182 8.64 15.68 -7.96
CA GLN A 182 9.39 15.87 -6.72
C GLN A 182 9.59 14.56 -5.96
N LEU A 183 8.52 13.79 -5.77
CA LEU A 183 8.61 12.51 -5.08
C LEU A 183 9.40 11.48 -5.91
N ALA A 184 9.19 11.45 -7.24
CA ALA A 184 9.98 10.61 -8.15
C ALA A 184 11.47 10.93 -8.08
N GLY A 185 11.84 12.22 -7.95
CA GLY A 185 13.21 12.66 -7.71
C GLY A 185 13.79 12.15 -6.39
N CYS A 186 12.98 12.08 -5.31
CA CYS A 186 13.40 11.47 -4.04
C CYS A 186 13.69 9.97 -4.21
N PHE A 187 12.84 9.23 -4.94
CA PHE A 187 13.08 7.82 -5.25
C PHE A 187 14.37 7.64 -6.07
N ALA A 188 14.55 8.43 -7.13
CA ALA A 188 15.75 8.38 -7.95
C ALA A 188 17.03 8.65 -7.15
N SER A 189 17.01 9.64 -6.25
CA SER A 189 18.14 9.99 -5.37
C SER A 189 18.50 8.87 -4.38
N ALA A 190 17.57 7.97 -4.08
CA ALA A 190 17.81 6.78 -3.26
C ALA A 190 18.14 5.52 -4.08
N GLY A 191 18.38 5.67 -5.39
CA GLY A 191 18.73 4.57 -6.29
C GLY A 191 17.52 3.77 -6.81
N LEU A 192 16.31 4.28 -6.64
CA LEU A 192 15.08 3.67 -7.14
C LEU A 192 14.61 4.37 -8.41
N GLN A 193 14.88 3.77 -9.56
CA GLN A 193 14.53 4.34 -10.86
C GLN A 193 13.12 3.92 -11.29
N ARG A 194 12.32 4.87 -11.75
CA ARG A 194 10.96 4.60 -12.27
C ARG A 194 11.04 3.80 -13.56
N ALA A 195 10.48 2.59 -13.54
CA ALA A 195 10.48 1.67 -14.68
C ALA A 195 9.16 1.71 -15.46
N ALA A 196 8.02 1.85 -14.75
CA ALA A 196 6.70 1.89 -15.39
C ALA A 196 5.69 2.63 -14.50
N GLU A 197 4.61 3.08 -15.14
CA GLU A 197 3.48 3.72 -14.47
C GLU A 197 2.17 3.28 -15.13
N TYR A 198 1.20 2.88 -14.31
CA TYR A 198 -0.11 2.43 -14.75
C TYR A 198 -1.20 3.28 -14.09
N PRO A 199 -1.90 4.16 -14.83
CA PRO A 199 -3.01 4.91 -14.27
C PRO A 199 -4.13 3.96 -13.85
N MET A 200 -4.69 4.17 -12.67
CA MET A 200 -5.88 3.47 -12.21
C MET A 200 -7.10 4.36 -12.48
N ASN A 201 -8.05 3.85 -13.23
CA ASN A 201 -9.31 4.55 -13.44
C ASN A 201 -10.13 4.47 -12.14
N SER A 202 -10.16 5.55 -11.38
CA SER A 202 -11.11 5.68 -10.28
C SER A 202 -12.51 5.91 -10.87
N THR A 203 -13.43 5.01 -10.56
CA THR A 203 -14.83 5.11 -10.98
C THR A 203 -15.66 5.99 -10.04
N SER A 204 -15.13 6.33 -8.86
CA SER A 204 -15.84 7.14 -7.87
C SER A 204 -15.29 8.56 -7.81
N PRO A 205 -16.16 9.57 -7.97
CA PRO A 205 -15.76 10.98 -7.84
C PRO A 205 -15.35 11.38 -6.42
N SER A 206 -15.53 10.51 -5.42
CA SER A 206 -15.14 10.75 -4.03
C SER A 206 -13.76 10.18 -3.65
N GLN A 207 -13.07 9.54 -4.59
CA GLN A 207 -11.77 8.92 -4.35
C GLN A 207 -10.64 9.72 -5.00
N LEU A 208 -9.48 9.71 -4.35
CA LEU A 208 -8.25 10.23 -4.95
C LEU A 208 -7.92 9.44 -6.23
N LYS A 209 -7.40 10.14 -7.23
CA LYS A 209 -6.89 9.51 -8.46
C LYS A 209 -5.56 8.84 -8.13
N HIS A 210 -5.52 7.51 -8.25
CA HIS A 210 -4.34 6.70 -7.96
C HIS A 210 -3.71 6.16 -9.24
N GLY A 211 -2.45 5.80 -9.14
CA GLY A 211 -1.73 5.01 -10.12
C GLY A 211 -0.81 4.01 -9.45
N VAL A 212 -0.46 2.98 -10.19
CA VAL A 212 0.58 2.03 -9.80
C VAL A 212 1.88 2.48 -10.43
N THR A 213 2.88 2.79 -9.61
CA THR A 213 4.22 3.13 -10.10
C THR A 213 5.19 2.01 -9.73
N ILE A 214 6.07 1.68 -10.63
CA ILE A 214 7.08 0.65 -10.47
C ILE A 214 8.44 1.30 -10.48
N PHE A 215 9.22 0.99 -9.45
CA PHE A 215 10.61 1.38 -9.34
C PHE A 215 11.49 0.14 -9.29
N VAL A 216 12.67 0.23 -9.88
CA VAL A 216 13.72 -0.79 -9.83
C VAL A 216 14.90 -0.21 -9.08
N ARG A 217 15.43 -0.94 -8.12
CA ARG A 217 16.65 -0.59 -7.43
C ARG A 217 17.84 -0.78 -8.38
N GLY A 218 18.60 0.28 -8.63
CA GLY A 218 19.87 0.20 -9.34
C GLY A 218 20.90 -0.63 -8.57
N ALA A 219 21.84 -1.25 -9.29
CA ALA A 219 23.01 -1.83 -8.65
C ALA A 219 23.83 -0.72 -7.99
N VAL A 220 24.20 -0.93 -6.73
CA VAL A 220 25.15 -0.02 -6.07
C VAL A 220 26.50 -0.24 -6.75
N SER A 221 26.95 0.78 -7.53
CA SER A 221 28.33 0.76 -8.06
C SER A 221 29.28 0.75 -6.88
N SER A 222 29.90 -0.38 -6.67
CA SER A 222 30.96 -0.59 -5.67
C SER A 222 32.24 0.16 -6.06
#